data_2c1fac1cd43e3d36b45a9743c18269c3
#
_entry.id   2c1fac1cd43e3d36b45a9743c18269c3
#
_cell.length_a   1.000
_cell.length_b   1.000
_cell.length_c   1.000
_cell.angle_alpha   90.00
_cell.angle_beta   90.00
_cell.angle_gamma   90.00
#
_symmetry.space_group_name_H-M   'P 1'
#
loop_
_entity.id
_entity.type
_entity.pdbx_description
1 polymer ?
#
loop_
_entity_poly.entity_id
_entity_poly.type
_entity_poly.pdbx_seq_one_letter_code
_entity_poly.pdbx_strand_id
1 'polypeptide(L)'
;MVSPRRPLFKVSTQTLGCLFSVCTQVPRSTSYSYFANRRLYSSPAAKPLRILFCGSDDVSAASLQALYDEQKRDPSSIASIDVLCRPGKPYGRGLKKIREVPLIATAQSLGLRTHMRDTFTGWDLPQVDGESINLIIAVSFGLFVPPRVLNSTEYDGLNLHLSLLPDLRGPSPVHYAILNGYKQTGVTLQTLSPVDFDHGKILLQAPVSIPDPEKITRGALQDILIPISADLLIRGLREKVYLPQTTPVEPILPENKILALAPKIKPENRRLLSEMTAEDMVRVERAFGRVWVGIKFSDGGRKRVILEGLEAVPMPAEMSDFYATHEDKMGIFKPLTIVEDDGETREGTIVPMMKAPDGHSIIVAAKGGRALLIRNATIDGSKKNKAAVALYGKSLERGSDGSWFDGTGELIYWDAFGSIWDIVHH
;
A
#
# COMPACT_ATOMS: atom_id res chain seq x y z
N MET A 1 56.68 -37.94 2.83
CA MET A 1 57.58 -36.86 2.35
C MET A 1 56.91 -35.53 2.59
N VAL A 2 57.51 -34.76 3.47
CA VAL A 2 57.56 -33.29 3.59
C VAL A 2 56.25 -32.52 3.64
N SER A 3 55.87 -32.19 4.87
CA SER A 3 55.16 -30.96 5.26
C SER A 3 56.11 -29.76 5.27
N PRO A 4 55.68 -28.53 5.06
CA PRO A 4 55.96 -27.49 6.06
C PRO A 4 54.81 -26.55 6.39
N ARG A 5 54.54 -26.38 7.66
CA ARG A 5 54.80 -25.26 8.60
C ARG A 5 54.10 -23.93 8.34
N ARG A 6 53.23 -23.60 9.34
CA ARG A 6 52.70 -22.25 9.66
C ARG A 6 53.83 -21.32 10.18
N PRO A 7 53.61 -20.02 10.16
CA PRO A 7 54.09 -19.15 11.22
C PRO A 7 52.98 -18.51 12.04
N LEU A 8 53.18 -18.53 13.34
CA LEU A 8 52.56 -17.76 14.42
C LEU A 8 53.01 -16.30 14.33
N PHE A 9 52.08 -15.36 14.59
CA PHE A 9 52.44 -14.03 15.07
C PHE A 9 51.73 -13.70 16.38
N LYS A 10 52.52 -13.09 17.25
CA LYS A 10 52.34 -12.87 18.69
C LYS A 10 51.34 -11.77 19.00
N VAL A 11 50.61 -11.98 20.10
CA VAL A 11 49.85 -11.01 20.89
C VAL A 11 50.80 -10.04 21.60
N SER A 12 50.52 -8.76 21.58
CA SER A 12 51.04 -7.77 22.52
C SER A 12 49.91 -7.02 23.18
N THR A 13 49.75 -7.26 24.46
CA THR A 13 48.90 -6.52 25.40
C THR A 13 49.57 -5.23 25.81
N GLN A 14 48.87 -4.09 25.71
CA GLN A 14 49.07 -2.96 26.61
C GLN A 14 47.74 -2.34 27.02
N THR A 15 47.48 -2.49 28.29
CA THR A 15 46.47 -1.79 29.09
C THR A 15 46.88 -0.33 29.33
N LEU A 16 45.99 0.60 29.17
CA LEU A 16 45.80 1.70 30.16
C LEU A 16 44.41 2.37 29.93
N GLY A 17 43.68 2.52 31.01
CA GLY A 17 42.38 3.07 31.10
C GLY A 17 42.30 4.60 31.06
N CYS A 18 41.15 5.14 30.85
CA CYS A 18 40.54 6.23 31.63
C CYS A 18 39.14 6.63 31.10
N LEU A 19 38.24 6.60 32.05
CA LEU A 19 37.12 7.55 32.32
C LEU A 19 36.01 7.77 31.25
N PHE A 20 34.83 7.43 31.74
CA PHE A 20 33.50 7.74 31.26
C PHE A 20 33.30 9.23 30.94
N SER A 21 32.77 9.53 29.79
CA SER A 21 31.88 10.66 29.54
C SER A 21 30.83 10.25 28.54
N VAL A 22 29.61 10.06 29.03
CA VAL A 22 28.43 9.82 28.21
C VAL A 22 28.04 11.14 27.56
N CYS A 23 28.32 11.26 26.27
CA CYS A 23 27.79 12.34 25.45
C CYS A 23 26.78 11.74 24.48
N THR A 24 25.51 11.91 24.76
CA THR A 24 24.40 11.62 23.86
C THR A 24 24.45 12.58 22.69
N GLN A 25 25.02 12.15 21.58
CA GLN A 25 24.91 12.85 20.29
C GLN A 25 23.76 12.25 19.48
N VAL A 26 22.70 13.01 19.35
CA VAL A 26 21.65 12.83 18.33
C VAL A 26 22.33 12.92 16.95
N PRO A 27 22.14 11.96 16.04
CA PRO A 27 22.70 12.07 14.70
C PRO A 27 22.00 13.21 13.94
N ARG A 28 22.77 14.24 13.60
CA ARG A 28 22.34 15.31 12.71
C ARG A 28 22.00 14.70 11.34
N SER A 29 20.81 15.01 10.86
CA SER A 29 20.34 14.74 9.51
C SER A 29 21.40 15.18 8.48
N THR A 30 21.91 14.23 7.73
CA THR A 30 22.73 14.49 6.54
C THR A 30 21.81 15.08 5.46
N SER A 31 21.87 16.41 5.31
CA SER A 31 21.30 17.09 4.17
C SER A 31 22.07 16.70 2.91
N TYR A 32 21.47 15.87 2.07
CA TYR A 32 21.98 15.61 0.72
C TYR A 32 21.73 16.87 -0.14
N SER A 33 22.74 17.68 -0.32
CA SER A 33 22.72 18.78 -1.27
C SER A 33 22.99 18.27 -2.68
N TYR A 34 21.95 17.97 -3.44
CA TYR A 34 22.03 17.83 -4.88
C TYR A 34 22.00 19.22 -5.52
N PHE A 35 23.15 19.86 -5.67
CA PHE A 35 23.30 21.03 -6.52
C PHE A 35 23.49 20.58 -7.98
N ALA A 36 22.38 20.39 -8.70
CA ALA A 36 22.44 20.43 -10.15
C ALA A 36 22.47 21.92 -10.57
N ASN A 37 23.55 22.36 -11.22
CA ASN A 37 23.70 23.68 -11.84
C ASN A 37 22.60 23.90 -12.89
N ARG A 38 21.49 24.50 -12.51
CA ARG A 38 20.46 24.96 -13.44
C ARG A 38 20.81 26.39 -13.87
N ARG A 39 21.15 26.56 -15.15
CA ARG A 39 21.22 27.91 -15.75
C ARG A 39 19.86 28.61 -15.60
N LEU A 40 19.84 29.70 -14.88
CA LEU A 40 18.68 30.57 -14.80
C LEU A 40 18.51 31.27 -16.17
N TYR A 41 17.64 30.74 -17.01
CA TYR A 41 17.11 31.50 -18.12
C TYR A 41 16.15 32.54 -17.54
N SER A 42 16.29 33.82 -17.93
CA SER A 42 15.30 34.85 -17.68
C SER A 42 14.05 34.54 -18.50
N SER A 43 13.16 33.72 -17.97
CA SER A 43 11.83 33.53 -18.54
C SER A 43 10.99 34.79 -18.40
N PRO A 44 10.08 35.09 -19.35
CA PRO A 44 9.05 36.09 -19.11
C PRO A 44 8.39 35.82 -17.77
N ALA A 45 8.08 36.87 -17.00
CA ALA A 45 7.49 36.73 -15.69
C ALA A 45 6.24 35.83 -15.79
N ALA A 46 6.27 34.64 -15.14
CA ALA A 46 5.13 33.76 -15.15
C ALA A 46 3.94 34.50 -14.52
N LYS A 47 2.77 34.36 -15.15
CA LYS A 47 1.55 34.94 -14.59
C LYS A 47 1.23 34.29 -13.23
N PRO A 48 0.57 35.00 -12.31
CA PRO A 48 0.06 34.40 -11.09
C PRO A 48 -0.80 33.15 -11.40
N LEU A 49 -0.60 32.07 -10.64
CA LEU A 49 -1.30 30.82 -10.86
C LEU A 49 -2.75 30.92 -10.38
N ARG A 50 -3.66 30.52 -11.23
CA ARG A 50 -5.06 30.24 -10.92
C ARG A 50 -5.24 28.73 -11.06
N ILE A 51 -5.31 28.07 -9.93
CA ILE A 51 -5.16 26.63 -9.85
C ILE A 51 -6.51 25.94 -9.70
N LEU A 52 -6.77 24.90 -10.51
CA LEU A 52 -7.78 23.90 -10.22
C LEU A 52 -7.07 22.71 -9.55
N PHE A 53 -7.28 22.57 -8.24
CA PHE A 53 -6.74 21.46 -7.47
C PHE A 53 -7.74 20.29 -7.45
N CYS A 54 -7.35 19.14 -7.99
CA CYS A 54 -8.17 17.95 -8.13
C CYS A 54 -7.69 16.84 -7.18
N GLY A 55 -8.55 16.34 -6.28
CA GLY A 55 -8.13 15.31 -5.34
C GLY A 55 -9.28 14.63 -4.60
N SER A 56 -8.94 13.73 -3.65
CA SER A 56 -9.95 12.98 -2.91
C SER A 56 -9.55 12.59 -1.49
N ASP A 57 -8.30 12.18 -1.24
CA ASP A 57 -7.84 11.54 -0.01
C ASP A 57 -7.01 12.44 0.90
N ASP A 58 -6.43 11.86 1.95
CA ASP A 58 -5.59 12.58 2.92
C ASP A 58 -4.31 13.14 2.30
N VAL A 59 -3.77 12.48 1.26
CA VAL A 59 -2.59 12.99 0.53
C VAL A 59 -2.95 14.29 -0.19
N SER A 60 -4.10 14.29 -0.87
CA SER A 60 -4.59 15.50 -1.54
C SER A 60 -4.98 16.59 -0.55
N ALA A 61 -5.53 16.24 0.61
CA ALA A 61 -5.86 17.19 1.67
C ALA A 61 -4.61 17.90 2.21
N ALA A 62 -3.55 17.15 2.51
CA ALA A 62 -2.27 17.74 2.96
C ALA A 62 -1.60 18.59 1.88
N SER A 63 -1.64 18.14 0.63
CA SER A 63 -1.12 18.89 -0.51
C SER A 63 -1.90 20.21 -0.73
N LEU A 64 -3.22 20.20 -0.56
CA LEU A 64 -4.06 21.39 -0.63
C LEU A 64 -3.74 22.38 0.50
N GLN A 65 -3.56 21.90 1.73
CA GLN A 65 -3.15 22.72 2.86
C GLN A 65 -1.82 23.44 2.55
N ALA A 66 -0.82 22.70 2.11
CA ALA A 66 0.49 23.27 1.77
C ALA A 66 0.40 24.30 0.63
N LEU A 67 -0.46 24.04 -0.36
CA LEU A 67 -0.71 24.95 -1.47
C LEU A 67 -1.37 26.25 -0.99
N TYR A 68 -2.33 26.17 -0.08
CA TYR A 68 -2.97 27.32 0.55
C TYR A 68 -1.99 28.14 1.40
N ASP A 69 -1.14 27.48 2.18
CA ASP A 69 -0.12 28.12 2.97
C ASP A 69 0.90 28.85 2.07
N GLU A 70 1.26 28.25 0.94
CA GLU A 70 2.10 28.89 -0.07
C GLU A 70 1.43 30.11 -0.69
N GLN A 71 0.13 30.07 -1.00
CA GLN A 71 -0.65 31.23 -1.45
C GLN A 71 -0.64 32.34 -0.43
N LYS A 72 -0.77 32.03 0.87
CA LYS A 72 -0.69 33.04 1.94
C LYS A 72 0.71 33.64 2.08
N ARG A 73 1.74 32.81 1.87
CA ARG A 73 3.14 33.23 1.93
C ARG A 73 3.52 34.15 0.76
N ASP A 74 3.05 33.83 -0.44
CA ASP A 74 3.33 34.57 -1.66
C ASP A 74 2.07 34.73 -2.54
N PRO A 75 1.19 35.68 -2.21
CA PRO A 75 -0.02 35.96 -2.98
C PRO A 75 0.22 36.35 -4.42
N SER A 76 1.44 36.80 -4.75
CA SER A 76 1.80 37.23 -6.12
C SER A 76 2.08 36.02 -7.02
N SER A 77 2.41 34.86 -6.45
CA SER A 77 2.65 33.61 -7.19
C SER A 77 1.37 32.82 -7.44
N ILE A 78 0.43 32.79 -6.48
CA ILE A 78 -0.83 32.07 -6.56
C ILE A 78 -2.00 33.03 -6.30
N ALA A 79 -2.73 33.35 -7.36
CA ALA A 79 -3.87 34.25 -7.28
C ALA A 79 -5.11 33.56 -6.71
N SER A 80 -5.41 32.33 -7.13
CA SER A 80 -6.60 31.61 -6.68
C SER A 80 -6.42 30.10 -6.69
N ILE A 81 -7.21 29.42 -5.82
CA ILE A 81 -7.29 27.97 -5.74
C ILE A 81 -8.77 27.57 -5.73
N ASP A 82 -9.19 26.85 -6.75
CA ASP A 82 -10.47 26.14 -6.81
C ASP A 82 -10.23 24.66 -6.57
N VAL A 83 -11.14 23.99 -5.89
CA VAL A 83 -11.02 22.56 -5.55
C VAL A 83 -12.04 21.75 -6.30
N LEU A 84 -11.60 20.71 -6.97
CA LEU A 84 -12.47 19.71 -7.63
C LEU A 84 -12.29 18.34 -6.99
N CYS A 85 -13.39 17.74 -6.58
CA CYS A 85 -13.41 16.37 -6.07
C CYS A 85 -14.59 15.59 -6.61
N ARG A 86 -14.53 14.28 -6.44
CA ARG A 86 -15.68 13.43 -6.74
C ARG A 86 -16.67 13.48 -5.59
N PRO A 87 -17.98 13.35 -5.84
CA PRO A 87 -18.96 13.25 -4.78
C PRO A 87 -18.70 12.03 -3.89
N GLY A 88 -19.04 12.17 -2.61
CA GLY A 88 -18.96 11.08 -1.64
C GLY A 88 -19.82 9.89 -2.05
N LYS A 89 -19.36 8.67 -1.79
CA LYS A 89 -20.08 7.44 -2.17
C LYS A 89 -20.90 6.90 -1.02
N PRO A 90 -22.14 6.41 -1.30
CA PRO A 90 -22.94 5.70 -0.31
C PRO A 90 -22.18 4.46 0.22
N TYR A 91 -22.29 4.20 1.52
CA TYR A 91 -21.66 3.04 2.16
C TYR A 91 -22.51 2.51 3.34
N GLY A 92 -22.11 1.35 3.88
CA GLY A 92 -22.79 0.68 4.99
C GLY A 92 -24.03 -0.10 4.59
N ARG A 93 -24.66 -0.75 5.57
CA ARG A 93 -25.87 -1.56 5.34
C ARG A 93 -27.02 -0.67 4.84
N GLY A 94 -27.55 -0.99 3.66
CA GLY A 94 -28.61 -0.22 2.99
C GLY A 94 -28.14 1.08 2.35
N LEU A 95 -26.80 1.32 2.22
CA LEU A 95 -26.21 2.48 1.53
C LEU A 95 -26.73 3.85 2.01
N LYS A 96 -27.14 3.94 3.28
CA LYS A 96 -27.76 5.16 3.85
C LYS A 96 -26.75 6.21 4.31
N LYS A 97 -25.48 5.84 4.45
CA LYS A 97 -24.41 6.75 4.88
C LYS A 97 -23.59 7.15 3.67
N ILE A 98 -23.18 8.41 3.60
CA ILE A 98 -22.25 8.89 2.57
C ILE A 98 -20.85 8.94 3.21
N ARG A 99 -19.86 8.34 2.55
CA ARG A 99 -18.48 8.51 2.94
C ARG A 99 -18.02 9.87 2.43
N GLU A 100 -17.76 10.77 3.34
CA GLU A 100 -17.18 12.07 3.00
C GLU A 100 -15.78 11.90 2.38
N VAL A 101 -15.43 12.84 1.53
CA VAL A 101 -14.14 12.91 0.87
C VAL A 101 -13.24 13.81 1.74
N PRO A 102 -12.10 13.32 2.28
CA PRO A 102 -11.25 14.10 3.19
C PRO A 102 -10.89 15.49 2.66
N LEU A 103 -10.60 15.60 1.37
CA LEU A 103 -10.29 16.87 0.71
C LEU A 103 -11.40 17.93 0.88
N ILE A 104 -12.69 17.54 0.91
CA ILE A 104 -13.80 18.51 1.04
C ILE A 104 -13.74 19.19 2.40
N ALA A 105 -13.52 18.45 3.47
CA ALA A 105 -13.43 19.01 4.82
C ALA A 105 -12.29 20.04 4.90
N THR A 106 -11.15 19.71 4.34
CA THR A 106 -9.99 20.66 4.27
C THR A 106 -10.34 21.87 3.43
N ALA A 107 -10.89 21.74 2.23
CA ALA A 107 -11.24 22.86 1.37
C ALA A 107 -12.26 23.82 2.05
N GLN A 108 -13.26 23.27 2.74
CA GLN A 108 -14.24 24.05 3.49
C GLN A 108 -13.61 24.81 4.67
N SER A 109 -12.72 24.16 5.44
CA SER A 109 -12.03 24.83 6.55
C SER A 109 -11.12 25.97 6.08
N LEU A 110 -10.62 25.89 4.85
CA LEU A 110 -9.80 26.94 4.21
C LEU A 110 -10.63 28.01 3.49
N GLY A 111 -11.96 27.86 3.43
CA GLY A 111 -12.84 28.80 2.73
C GLY A 111 -12.69 28.77 1.20
N LEU A 112 -12.20 27.66 0.64
CA LEU A 112 -11.97 27.53 -0.80
C LEU A 112 -13.24 27.07 -1.53
N ARG A 113 -13.41 27.58 -2.76
CA ARG A 113 -14.53 27.18 -3.64
C ARG A 113 -14.37 25.75 -4.08
N THR A 114 -15.42 24.93 -3.87
CA THR A 114 -15.41 23.50 -4.18
C THR A 114 -16.39 23.15 -5.28
N HIS A 115 -15.96 22.27 -6.18
CA HIS A 115 -16.75 21.69 -7.24
C HIS A 115 -16.81 20.17 -7.05
N MET A 116 -18.00 19.57 -7.19
CA MET A 116 -18.17 18.11 -7.10
C MET A 116 -18.62 17.55 -8.44
N ARG A 117 -17.82 16.68 -9.07
CA ARG A 117 -18.06 16.10 -10.38
C ARG A 117 -17.56 14.66 -10.46
N ASP A 118 -18.33 13.79 -11.12
CA ASP A 118 -17.90 12.43 -11.48
C ASP A 118 -17.39 12.33 -12.92
N THR A 119 -17.51 13.41 -13.70
CA THR A 119 -17.06 13.50 -15.09
C THR A 119 -16.77 14.94 -15.47
N PHE A 120 -15.91 15.13 -16.44
CA PHE A 120 -15.68 16.41 -17.11
C PHE A 120 -16.66 16.66 -18.26
N THR A 121 -17.54 15.74 -18.60
CA THR A 121 -18.49 15.89 -19.71
C THR A 121 -19.44 17.06 -19.42
N GLY A 122 -19.56 17.98 -20.38
CA GLY A 122 -20.42 19.14 -20.26
C GLY A 122 -20.03 20.12 -19.14
N TRP A 123 -18.77 20.09 -18.68
CA TRP A 123 -18.26 21.01 -17.70
C TRP A 123 -17.01 21.75 -18.21
N ASP A 124 -17.07 23.05 -18.17
CA ASP A 124 -15.97 23.95 -18.49
C ASP A 124 -15.31 24.44 -17.21
N LEU A 125 -14.02 24.80 -17.32
CA LEU A 125 -13.28 25.31 -16.19
C LEU A 125 -13.92 26.61 -15.65
N PRO A 126 -14.00 26.75 -14.32
CA PRO A 126 -14.53 27.97 -13.72
C PRO A 126 -13.61 29.17 -14.02
N GLN A 127 -14.23 30.34 -14.07
CA GLN A 127 -13.48 31.59 -14.07
C GLN A 127 -13.45 32.16 -12.64
N VAL A 128 -12.34 32.83 -12.32
CA VAL A 128 -12.13 33.53 -11.06
C VAL A 128 -11.85 35.01 -11.40
N ASP A 129 -12.75 35.91 -10.98
CA ASP A 129 -12.69 37.33 -11.27
C ASP A 129 -12.53 37.64 -12.79
N GLY A 130 -13.24 36.86 -13.62
CA GLY A 130 -13.18 37.00 -15.09
C GLY A 130 -11.96 36.36 -15.75
N GLU A 131 -11.05 35.82 -14.97
CA GLU A 131 -9.83 35.15 -15.44
C GLU A 131 -9.95 33.61 -15.41
N SER A 132 -9.41 32.95 -16.41
CA SER A 132 -9.46 31.48 -16.52
C SER A 132 -8.44 30.80 -15.62
N ILE A 133 -8.75 29.57 -15.16
CA ILE A 133 -7.78 28.64 -14.58
C ILE A 133 -6.62 28.48 -15.58
N ASN A 134 -5.37 28.54 -15.10
CA ASN A 134 -4.20 28.43 -15.94
C ASN A 134 -3.29 27.22 -15.60
N LEU A 135 -3.57 26.50 -14.49
CA LEU A 135 -2.86 25.28 -14.11
C LEU A 135 -3.82 24.29 -13.44
N ILE A 136 -3.77 23.02 -13.81
CA ILE A 136 -4.47 21.93 -13.12
C ILE A 136 -3.46 21.14 -12.29
N ILE A 137 -3.80 20.82 -11.04
CA ILE A 137 -2.99 19.95 -10.16
C ILE A 137 -3.85 18.78 -9.73
N ALA A 138 -3.43 17.56 -10.06
CA ALA A 138 -4.12 16.34 -9.67
C ALA A 138 -3.31 15.55 -8.63
N VAL A 139 -3.97 15.19 -7.51
CA VAL A 139 -3.39 14.39 -6.43
C VAL A 139 -4.44 13.38 -5.99
N SER A 140 -4.21 12.08 -6.23
CA SER A 140 -5.17 11.03 -5.84
C SER A 140 -6.63 11.31 -6.30
N PHE A 141 -6.80 11.82 -7.51
CA PHE A 141 -8.11 12.29 -7.98
C PHE A 141 -9.01 11.18 -8.52
N GLY A 142 -8.42 10.21 -9.21
CA GLY A 142 -9.12 9.04 -9.72
C GLY A 142 -10.07 9.29 -10.90
N LEU A 143 -9.98 10.46 -11.56
CA LEU A 143 -10.58 10.74 -12.86
C LEU A 143 -9.49 11.17 -13.84
N PHE A 144 -9.64 10.74 -15.09
CA PHE A 144 -8.80 11.20 -16.19
C PHE A 144 -9.17 12.64 -16.56
N VAL A 145 -8.18 13.53 -16.62
CA VAL A 145 -8.36 14.91 -17.08
C VAL A 145 -8.26 14.92 -18.61
N PRO A 146 -9.36 15.16 -19.34
CA PRO A 146 -9.37 14.99 -20.78
C PRO A 146 -8.55 16.09 -21.48
N PRO A 147 -7.99 15.81 -22.68
CA PRO A 147 -7.19 16.75 -23.44
C PRO A 147 -7.84 18.13 -23.66
N ARG A 148 -9.18 18.16 -23.89
CA ARG A 148 -9.91 19.42 -24.07
C ARG A 148 -9.80 20.34 -22.84
N VAL A 149 -9.72 19.76 -21.64
CA VAL A 149 -9.61 20.50 -20.38
C VAL A 149 -8.15 20.92 -20.14
N LEU A 150 -7.19 20.03 -20.39
CA LEU A 150 -5.77 20.38 -20.33
C LEU A 150 -5.41 21.51 -21.29
N ASN A 151 -5.81 21.38 -22.56
CA ASN A 151 -5.52 22.36 -23.61
C ASN A 151 -6.23 23.72 -23.40
N SER A 152 -7.18 23.82 -22.47
CA SER A 152 -7.82 25.08 -22.11
C SER A 152 -7.05 25.88 -21.03
N THR A 153 -5.96 25.34 -20.51
CA THR A 153 -5.10 25.99 -19.53
C THR A 153 -3.74 26.38 -20.13
N GLU A 154 -3.14 27.48 -19.63
CA GLU A 154 -1.87 27.97 -20.15
C GLU A 154 -0.68 27.06 -19.82
N TYR A 155 -0.75 26.36 -18.69
CA TYR A 155 0.35 25.52 -18.16
C TYR A 155 -0.03 24.03 -18.08
N ASP A 156 -1.03 23.60 -18.85
CA ASP A 156 -1.53 22.22 -18.83
C ASP A 156 -1.84 21.75 -17.40
N GLY A 157 -1.16 20.74 -16.90
CA GLY A 157 -1.38 20.25 -15.56
C GLY A 157 -0.25 19.39 -15.01
N LEU A 158 -0.25 19.29 -13.67
CA LEU A 158 0.68 18.51 -12.89
C LEU A 158 -0.05 17.35 -12.20
N ASN A 159 0.63 16.23 -12.03
CA ASN A 159 0.18 15.10 -11.21
C ASN A 159 1.25 14.74 -10.19
N LEU A 160 0.81 14.58 -8.94
CA LEU A 160 1.64 14.09 -7.86
C LEU A 160 1.34 12.61 -7.63
N HIS A 161 2.36 11.76 -7.78
CA HIS A 161 2.22 10.31 -7.72
C HIS A 161 3.12 9.70 -6.65
N LEU A 162 2.58 8.75 -5.85
CA LEU A 162 3.25 8.17 -4.68
C LEU A 162 4.15 6.98 -5.03
N SER A 163 4.95 7.11 -6.07
CA SER A 163 6.04 6.20 -6.41
C SER A 163 7.15 6.91 -7.16
N LEU A 164 8.25 6.23 -7.40
CA LEU A 164 9.31 6.66 -8.32
C LEU A 164 8.95 6.20 -9.74
N LEU A 165 8.13 7.01 -10.44
CA LEU A 165 7.78 6.71 -11.83
C LEU A 165 9.03 6.55 -12.73
N PRO A 166 8.99 5.67 -13.70
CA PRO A 166 7.87 4.95 -14.29
C PRO A 166 7.45 3.67 -13.54
N ASP A 167 8.06 3.36 -12.40
CA ASP A 167 7.69 2.21 -11.60
C ASP A 167 6.41 2.45 -10.79
N LEU A 168 5.60 1.40 -10.61
CA LEU A 168 4.31 1.42 -9.89
C LEU A 168 3.31 2.44 -10.44
N ARG A 169 3.21 2.55 -11.79
CA ARG A 169 2.10 3.27 -12.42
C ARG A 169 0.76 2.65 -12.01
N GLY A 170 -0.23 3.51 -11.75
CA GLY A 170 -1.59 3.08 -11.40
C GLY A 170 -2.09 3.59 -10.04
N PRO A 171 -3.32 3.26 -9.67
CA PRO A 171 -4.01 3.90 -8.54
C PRO A 171 -3.57 3.43 -7.14
N SER A 172 -2.66 2.47 -7.02
CA SER A 172 -2.38 1.83 -5.71
C SER A 172 -0.88 1.68 -5.38
N PRO A 173 0.01 2.66 -5.70
CA PRO A 173 1.46 2.49 -5.62
C PRO A 173 1.97 2.12 -4.22
N VAL A 174 1.45 2.75 -3.15
CA VAL A 174 1.85 2.48 -1.77
C VAL A 174 1.56 1.03 -1.36
N HIS A 175 0.43 0.48 -1.80
CA HIS A 175 0.08 -0.92 -1.52
C HIS A 175 1.05 -1.89 -2.20
N TYR A 176 1.35 -1.65 -3.47
CA TYR A 176 2.24 -2.51 -4.24
C TYR A 176 3.71 -2.37 -3.85
N ALA A 177 4.14 -1.21 -3.34
CA ALA A 177 5.47 -1.07 -2.75
C ALA A 177 5.67 -2.04 -1.57
N ILE A 178 4.66 -2.19 -0.70
CA ILE A 178 4.70 -3.15 0.42
C ILE A 178 4.57 -4.59 -0.09
N LEU A 179 3.58 -4.85 -0.96
CA LEU A 179 3.31 -6.20 -1.47
C LEU A 179 4.53 -6.79 -2.19
N ASN A 180 5.27 -5.98 -2.94
CA ASN A 180 6.47 -6.37 -3.65
C ASN A 180 7.74 -6.36 -2.77
N GLY A 181 7.63 -6.02 -1.47
CA GLY A 181 8.76 -6.02 -0.54
C GLY A 181 9.81 -4.95 -0.85
N TYR A 182 9.40 -3.80 -1.37
CA TYR A 182 10.32 -2.72 -1.71
C TYR A 182 11.02 -2.15 -0.48
N LYS A 183 12.30 -1.86 -0.61
CA LYS A 183 13.11 -1.17 0.40
C LYS A 183 13.15 0.34 0.19
N GLN A 184 12.80 0.78 -1.01
CA GLN A 184 12.73 2.18 -1.40
C GLN A 184 11.48 2.42 -2.24
N THR A 185 10.86 3.57 -2.04
CA THR A 185 9.80 4.12 -2.87
C THR A 185 10.03 5.63 -3.02
N GLY A 186 9.02 6.40 -3.28
CA GLY A 186 9.15 7.85 -3.32
C GLY A 186 7.90 8.54 -3.84
N VAL A 187 8.12 9.78 -4.25
CA VAL A 187 7.08 10.63 -4.83
C VAL A 187 7.61 11.22 -6.13
N THR A 188 6.76 11.25 -7.14
CA THR A 188 7.03 11.86 -8.43
C THR A 188 6.06 13.01 -8.70
N LEU A 189 6.58 14.15 -9.09
CA LEU A 189 5.82 15.23 -9.73
C LEU A 189 6.04 15.13 -11.24
N GLN A 190 4.96 14.95 -11.99
CA GLN A 190 4.97 14.80 -13.45
C GLN A 190 3.95 15.75 -14.10
N THR A 191 4.02 15.92 -15.41
CA THR A 191 2.92 16.55 -16.17
C THR A 191 1.72 15.60 -16.22
N LEU A 192 0.50 16.14 -16.32
CA LEU A 192 -0.65 15.34 -16.72
C LEU A 192 -0.48 14.88 -18.19
N SER A 193 -0.70 13.59 -18.43
CA SER A 193 -0.67 13.05 -19.79
C SER A 193 -2.06 13.19 -20.44
N PRO A 194 -2.14 13.64 -21.70
CA PRO A 194 -3.40 13.69 -22.44
C PRO A 194 -3.86 12.31 -22.95
N VAL A 195 -3.04 11.26 -22.81
CA VAL A 195 -3.26 9.94 -23.42
C VAL A 195 -3.63 8.90 -22.37
N ASP A 196 -2.88 8.83 -21.27
CA ASP A 196 -3.05 7.77 -20.25
C ASP A 196 -2.60 8.23 -18.87
N PHE A 197 -3.05 7.51 -17.81
CA PHE A 197 -2.64 7.79 -16.46
C PHE A 197 -1.15 7.50 -16.25
N ASP A 198 -0.48 8.36 -15.48
CA ASP A 198 0.91 8.21 -15.02
C ASP A 198 1.95 8.08 -16.15
N HIS A 199 1.64 8.61 -17.35
CA HIS A 199 2.53 8.68 -18.52
C HIS A 199 2.98 10.11 -18.87
N GLY A 200 2.95 11.00 -17.88
CA GLY A 200 3.47 12.36 -18.04
C GLY A 200 5.00 12.44 -18.04
N LYS A 201 5.52 13.62 -18.36
CA LYS A 201 6.95 13.92 -18.25
C LYS A 201 7.31 14.04 -16.76
N ILE A 202 8.34 13.34 -16.31
CA ILE A 202 8.82 13.38 -14.94
C ILE A 202 9.58 14.71 -14.73
N LEU A 203 9.13 15.52 -13.80
CA LEU A 203 9.67 16.85 -13.54
C LEU A 203 10.54 16.88 -12.29
N LEU A 204 10.10 16.22 -11.22
CA LEU A 204 10.84 16.06 -9.97
C LEU A 204 10.56 14.71 -9.36
N GLN A 205 11.52 14.17 -8.63
CA GLN A 205 11.36 12.98 -7.81
C GLN A 205 11.99 13.17 -6.43
N ALA A 206 11.36 12.57 -5.42
CA ALA A 206 11.86 12.48 -4.06
C ALA A 206 11.93 11.01 -3.65
N PRO A 207 13.10 10.37 -3.65
CA PRO A 207 13.26 9.00 -3.19
C PRO A 207 13.12 8.92 -1.67
N VAL A 208 12.50 7.84 -1.18
CA VAL A 208 12.22 7.58 0.23
C VAL A 208 12.59 6.14 0.56
N SER A 209 13.51 5.97 1.49
CA SER A 209 13.79 4.63 2.07
C SER A 209 12.62 4.19 2.93
N ILE A 210 12.17 2.97 2.75
CA ILE A 210 11.08 2.40 3.55
C ILE A 210 11.67 1.88 4.87
N PRO A 211 11.31 2.45 6.03
CA PRO A 211 11.78 1.94 7.31
C PRO A 211 11.12 0.60 7.60
N ASP A 212 11.90 -0.35 8.12
CA ASP A 212 11.42 -1.71 8.45
C ASP A 212 10.53 -2.33 7.33
N PRO A 213 11.05 -2.58 6.12
CA PRO A 213 10.25 -3.04 4.99
C PRO A 213 9.43 -4.31 5.29
N GLU A 214 9.89 -5.12 6.25
CA GLU A 214 9.22 -6.36 6.68
C GLU A 214 8.09 -6.12 7.70
N LYS A 215 7.95 -4.91 8.26
CA LYS A 215 6.93 -4.61 9.28
C LYS A 215 6.02 -3.46 8.93
N ILE A 216 6.48 -2.51 8.12
CA ILE A 216 5.71 -1.30 7.81
C ILE A 216 4.33 -1.65 7.22
N THR A 217 3.31 -0.92 7.64
CA THR A 217 1.96 -1.01 7.09
C THR A 217 1.74 0.05 6.01
N ARG A 218 0.75 -0.16 5.16
CA ARG A 218 0.35 0.84 4.16
C ARG A 218 0.05 2.21 4.79
N GLY A 219 -0.65 2.23 5.94
CA GLY A 219 -0.95 3.48 6.64
C GLY A 219 0.33 4.21 7.05
N ALA A 220 1.22 3.52 7.76
CA ALA A 220 2.49 4.10 8.22
C ALA A 220 3.38 4.60 7.06
N LEU A 221 3.44 3.85 5.94
CA LEU A 221 4.19 4.30 4.76
C LEU A 221 3.54 5.53 4.12
N GLN A 222 2.22 5.57 4.04
CA GLN A 222 1.50 6.73 3.52
C GLN A 222 1.72 7.96 4.39
N ASP A 223 1.73 7.83 5.72
CA ASP A 223 1.98 8.93 6.65
C ASP A 223 3.38 9.54 6.47
N ILE A 224 4.38 8.71 6.10
CA ILE A 224 5.73 9.17 5.73
C ILE A 224 5.70 9.93 4.38
N LEU A 225 4.96 9.43 3.40
CA LEU A 225 4.93 9.99 2.05
C LEU A 225 4.12 11.30 1.95
N ILE A 226 3.11 11.50 2.80
CA ILE A 226 2.23 12.68 2.78
C ILE A 226 3.02 14.00 2.86
N PRO A 227 3.84 14.27 3.89
CA PRO A 227 4.59 15.52 3.97
C PRO A 227 5.58 15.68 2.83
N ILE A 228 6.25 14.62 2.40
CA ILE A 228 7.19 14.64 1.29
C ILE A 228 6.48 15.01 -0.03
N SER A 229 5.24 14.55 -0.19
CA SER A 229 4.40 14.87 -1.35
C SER A 229 4.05 16.36 -1.39
N ALA A 230 3.63 16.90 -0.26
CA ALA A 230 3.31 18.32 -0.13
C ALA A 230 4.54 19.19 -0.42
N ASP A 231 5.68 18.87 0.19
CA ASP A 231 6.93 19.60 -0.02
C ASP A 231 7.39 19.55 -1.48
N LEU A 232 7.30 18.37 -2.13
CA LEU A 232 7.69 18.22 -3.54
C LEU A 232 6.81 19.05 -4.47
N LEU A 233 5.50 19.12 -4.20
CA LEU A 233 4.57 19.98 -4.95
C LEU A 233 4.96 21.45 -4.82
N ILE A 234 5.15 21.94 -3.59
CA ILE A 234 5.50 23.34 -3.35
C ILE A 234 6.86 23.67 -3.95
N ARG A 235 7.83 22.79 -3.82
CA ARG A 235 9.13 22.92 -4.48
C ARG A 235 8.96 23.05 -5.99
N GLY A 236 8.15 22.19 -6.62
CA GLY A 236 7.91 22.24 -8.05
C GLY A 236 7.28 23.57 -8.51
N LEU A 237 6.37 24.14 -7.73
CA LEU A 237 5.77 25.44 -8.03
C LEU A 237 6.79 26.58 -7.90
N ARG A 238 7.59 26.59 -6.85
CA ARG A 238 8.66 27.58 -6.64
C ARG A 238 9.74 27.55 -7.72
N GLU A 239 10.12 26.34 -8.15
CA GLU A 239 11.06 26.11 -9.26
C GLU A 239 10.41 26.31 -10.63
N LYS A 240 9.11 26.59 -10.69
CA LYS A 240 8.32 26.80 -11.92
C LYS A 240 8.43 25.66 -12.92
N VAL A 241 8.47 24.39 -12.43
CA VAL A 241 8.60 23.22 -13.30
C VAL A 241 7.39 22.99 -14.20
N TYR A 242 6.27 23.67 -13.92
CA TYR A 242 5.06 23.65 -14.74
C TYR A 242 5.20 24.41 -16.06
N LEU A 243 6.28 25.17 -16.26
CA LEU A 243 6.47 25.92 -17.49
C LEU A 243 6.77 24.97 -18.67
N PRO A 244 6.21 25.22 -19.87
CA PRO A 244 6.32 24.30 -21.02
C PRO A 244 7.76 23.98 -21.43
N GLN A 245 8.70 24.91 -21.23
CA GLN A 245 10.12 24.75 -21.56
C GLN A 245 10.91 23.92 -20.53
N THR A 246 10.28 23.42 -19.46
CA THR A 246 10.95 22.62 -18.45
C THR A 246 11.41 21.29 -19.03
N THR A 247 12.70 21.00 -18.90
CA THR A 247 13.28 19.73 -19.32
C THR A 247 12.93 18.64 -18.29
N PRO A 248 12.39 17.50 -18.73
CA PRO A 248 12.18 16.36 -17.87
C PRO A 248 13.49 15.89 -17.23
N VAL A 249 13.40 15.31 -16.04
CA VAL A 249 14.53 14.68 -15.37
C VAL A 249 14.62 13.18 -15.72
N GLU A 250 15.83 12.64 -15.66
CA GLU A 250 16.01 11.19 -15.77
C GLU A 250 15.36 10.49 -14.57
N PRO A 251 14.57 9.44 -14.82
CA PRO A 251 13.86 8.75 -13.76
C PRO A 251 14.79 7.93 -12.88
N ILE A 252 14.51 7.92 -11.58
CA ILE A 252 15.12 7.00 -10.64
C ILE A 252 14.45 5.63 -10.83
N LEU A 253 15.23 4.63 -11.27
CA LEU A 253 14.72 3.28 -11.53
C LEU A 253 15.00 2.36 -10.34
N PRO A 254 14.21 1.28 -10.14
CA PRO A 254 14.51 0.25 -9.16
C PRO A 254 15.84 -0.46 -9.50
N GLU A 255 16.52 -1.00 -8.48
CA GLU A 255 17.84 -1.64 -8.64
C GLU A 255 17.87 -2.75 -9.71
N ASN A 256 16.82 -3.56 -9.77
CA ASN A 256 16.68 -4.65 -10.75
C ASN A 256 16.23 -4.18 -12.15
N LYS A 257 15.93 -2.88 -12.31
CA LYS A 257 15.38 -2.25 -13.53
C LYS A 257 14.10 -2.90 -14.09
N ILE A 258 13.41 -3.70 -13.27
CA ILE A 258 12.12 -4.30 -13.62
C ILE A 258 11.03 -3.40 -13.08
N LEU A 259 10.20 -2.89 -13.98
CA LEU A 259 9.07 -2.02 -13.62
C LEU A 259 7.83 -2.86 -13.31
N ALA A 260 7.16 -2.51 -12.23
CA ALA A 260 5.89 -3.10 -11.85
C ALA A 260 4.74 -2.10 -12.07
N LEU A 261 3.53 -2.63 -12.19
CA LEU A 261 2.30 -1.84 -12.18
C LEU A 261 1.67 -1.87 -10.78
N ALA A 262 0.89 -0.85 -10.48
CA ALA A 262 0.11 -0.73 -9.24
C ALA A 262 -1.40 -0.64 -9.54
N PRO A 263 -2.02 -1.71 -10.07
CA PRO A 263 -3.40 -1.69 -10.50
C PRO A 263 -4.37 -1.44 -9.35
N LYS A 264 -5.62 -1.17 -9.71
CA LYS A 264 -6.69 -0.98 -8.72
C LYS A 264 -6.91 -2.26 -7.91
N ILE A 265 -6.94 -2.10 -6.59
CA ILE A 265 -7.17 -3.20 -5.66
C ILE A 265 -8.60 -3.72 -5.80
N LYS A 266 -8.73 -5.02 -6.04
CA LYS A 266 -9.97 -5.77 -6.07
C LYS A 266 -10.15 -6.53 -4.75
N PRO A 267 -11.37 -6.97 -4.39
CA PRO A 267 -11.59 -7.80 -3.20
C PRO A 267 -10.72 -9.05 -3.16
N GLU A 268 -10.44 -9.66 -4.32
CA GLU A 268 -9.65 -10.89 -4.50
C GLU A 268 -8.19 -10.71 -4.09
N ASN A 269 -7.62 -9.51 -4.27
CA ASN A 269 -6.25 -9.21 -3.84
C ASN A 269 -6.03 -9.34 -2.32
N ARG A 270 -7.12 -9.35 -1.54
CA ARG A 270 -7.10 -9.52 -0.08
C ARG A 270 -7.35 -10.95 0.36
N ARG A 271 -7.51 -11.88 -0.59
CA ARG A 271 -7.70 -13.29 -0.29
C ARG A 271 -6.36 -13.92 0.01
N LEU A 272 -6.30 -14.67 1.12
CA LEU A 272 -5.15 -15.50 1.41
C LEU A 272 -5.35 -16.87 0.77
N LEU A 273 -4.29 -17.39 0.20
CA LEU A 273 -4.25 -18.69 -0.46
C LEU A 273 -3.37 -19.66 0.35
N SER A 274 -3.70 -20.93 0.31
CA SER A 274 -2.97 -21.98 1.04
C SER A 274 -1.53 -22.16 0.58
N GLU A 275 -1.22 -21.76 -0.66
CA GLU A 275 0.12 -21.85 -1.25
C GLU A 275 1.06 -20.74 -0.78
N MET A 276 0.55 -19.73 -0.09
CA MET A 276 1.35 -18.62 0.43
C MET A 276 2.17 -19.05 1.64
N THR A 277 3.35 -18.45 1.77
CA THR A 277 4.11 -18.52 3.03
C THR A 277 3.45 -17.67 4.11
N ALA A 278 3.79 -17.90 5.37
CA ALA A 278 3.28 -17.08 6.47
C ALA A 278 3.70 -15.60 6.30
N GLU A 279 4.91 -15.37 5.84
CA GLU A 279 5.45 -14.04 5.56
C GLU A 279 4.66 -13.32 4.45
N ASP A 280 4.32 -14.04 3.38
CA ASP A 280 3.51 -13.46 2.29
C ASP A 280 2.11 -13.10 2.77
N MET A 281 1.47 -13.97 3.57
CA MET A 281 0.15 -13.69 4.15
C MET A 281 0.18 -12.44 5.06
N VAL A 282 1.19 -12.29 5.90
CA VAL A 282 1.42 -11.10 6.74
C VAL A 282 1.68 -9.87 5.87
N ARG A 283 2.43 -10.03 4.78
CA ARG A 283 2.71 -8.93 3.83
C ARG A 283 1.43 -8.46 3.13
N VAL A 284 0.54 -9.38 2.75
CA VAL A 284 -0.78 -9.06 2.18
C VAL A 284 -1.63 -8.26 3.18
N GLU A 285 -1.65 -8.66 4.47
CA GLU A 285 -2.36 -7.89 5.50
C GLU A 285 -1.76 -6.49 5.69
N ARG A 286 -0.45 -6.35 5.76
CA ARG A 286 0.23 -5.05 5.87
C ARG A 286 -0.08 -4.12 4.71
N ALA A 287 -0.16 -4.68 3.49
CA ALA A 287 -0.46 -3.93 2.28
C ALA A 287 -1.94 -3.52 2.19
N PHE A 288 -2.86 -4.43 2.49
CA PHE A 288 -4.29 -4.24 2.20
C PHE A 288 -5.18 -4.06 3.44
N GLY A 289 -4.65 -4.26 4.63
CA GLY A 289 -5.43 -4.30 5.86
C GLY A 289 -6.17 -5.62 5.99
N ARG A 290 -7.49 -5.58 6.19
CA ARG A 290 -8.29 -6.78 6.37
C ARG A 290 -8.15 -7.74 5.20
N VAL A 291 -7.75 -8.96 5.50
CA VAL A 291 -7.63 -10.08 4.56
C VAL A 291 -8.70 -11.12 4.84
N TRP A 292 -8.89 -12.07 3.96
CA TRP A 292 -9.94 -13.07 4.13
C TRP A 292 -9.58 -14.41 3.52
N VAL A 293 -10.23 -15.43 4.04
CA VAL A 293 -10.20 -16.79 3.52
C VAL A 293 -11.64 -17.30 3.34
N GLY A 294 -11.83 -18.28 2.46
CA GLY A 294 -13.05 -19.09 2.43
C GLY A 294 -12.87 -20.28 3.35
N ILE A 295 -13.84 -20.56 4.20
CA ILE A 295 -13.83 -21.76 5.07
C ILE A 295 -15.15 -22.51 4.87
N LYS A 296 -15.06 -23.84 4.69
CA LYS A 296 -16.21 -24.75 4.77
C LYS A 296 -16.39 -25.14 6.23
N PHE A 297 -17.57 -24.98 6.75
CA PHE A 297 -17.93 -25.36 8.12
C PHE A 297 -18.61 -26.73 8.15
N SER A 298 -18.68 -27.35 9.33
CA SER A 298 -19.31 -28.65 9.54
C SER A 298 -20.79 -28.70 9.14
N ASP A 299 -21.48 -27.56 9.11
CA ASP A 299 -22.85 -27.43 8.60
C ASP A 299 -22.94 -27.48 7.06
N GLY A 300 -21.83 -27.76 6.37
CA GLY A 300 -21.72 -27.76 4.91
C GLY A 300 -21.66 -26.36 4.30
N GLY A 301 -21.90 -25.31 5.09
CA GLY A 301 -21.94 -23.93 4.63
C GLY A 301 -20.54 -23.36 4.40
N ARG A 302 -20.35 -22.66 3.28
CA ARG A 302 -19.13 -21.88 3.00
C ARG A 302 -19.34 -20.45 3.43
N LYS A 303 -18.38 -19.92 4.18
CA LYS A 303 -18.40 -18.52 4.64
C LYS A 303 -17.05 -17.87 4.43
N ARG A 304 -17.09 -16.59 4.12
CA ARG A 304 -15.90 -15.77 4.16
C ARG A 304 -15.56 -15.49 5.62
N VAL A 305 -14.29 -15.66 5.95
CA VAL A 305 -13.75 -15.30 7.26
C VAL A 305 -12.70 -14.22 7.07
N ILE A 306 -12.95 -13.07 7.64
CA ILE A 306 -12.01 -11.94 7.65
C ILE A 306 -11.03 -12.17 8.79
N LEU A 307 -9.74 -12.06 8.51
CA LEU A 307 -8.64 -12.27 9.45
C LEU A 307 -7.93 -10.94 9.70
N GLU A 308 -7.48 -10.75 10.96
CA GLU A 308 -6.77 -9.54 11.37
C GLU A 308 -5.75 -9.87 12.47
N GLY A 309 -4.61 -9.19 12.45
CA GLY A 309 -3.52 -9.35 13.40
C GLY A 309 -2.73 -10.62 13.11
N LEU A 310 -2.27 -10.75 11.89
CA LEU A 310 -1.45 -11.87 11.42
C LEU A 310 0.01 -11.70 11.84
N GLU A 311 0.64 -12.82 12.19
CA GLU A 311 2.06 -12.88 12.53
C GLU A 311 2.67 -14.19 12.05
N ALA A 312 3.81 -14.12 11.38
CA ALA A 312 4.56 -15.31 10.99
C ALA A 312 5.37 -15.82 12.20
N VAL A 313 5.09 -17.03 12.64
CA VAL A 313 5.71 -17.65 13.81
C VAL A 313 6.43 -18.94 13.44
N PRO A 314 7.37 -19.43 14.27
CA PRO A 314 7.93 -20.77 14.08
C PRO A 314 6.81 -21.82 14.07
N MET A 315 6.99 -22.89 13.29
CA MET A 315 6.07 -24.04 13.31
C MET A 315 6.11 -24.69 14.70
N PRO A 316 4.98 -24.85 15.40
CA PRO A 316 4.92 -25.62 16.64
C PRO A 316 5.36 -27.07 16.43
N ALA A 317 6.01 -27.70 17.44
CA ALA A 317 6.51 -29.05 17.33
C ALA A 317 5.39 -30.07 17.00
N GLU A 318 4.24 -29.93 17.66
CA GLU A 318 3.07 -30.78 17.43
C GLU A 318 2.58 -30.70 15.98
N MET A 319 2.63 -29.52 15.36
CA MET A 319 2.30 -29.36 13.94
C MET A 319 3.39 -29.93 13.04
N SER A 320 4.67 -29.74 13.39
CA SER A 320 5.81 -30.24 12.63
C SER A 320 5.79 -31.77 12.55
N ASP A 321 5.52 -32.44 13.67
CA ASP A 321 5.43 -33.91 13.76
C ASP A 321 4.24 -34.43 12.93
N PHE A 322 3.11 -33.74 12.99
CA PHE A 322 1.96 -34.06 12.15
C PHE A 322 2.29 -33.94 10.66
N TYR A 323 3.00 -32.88 10.27
CA TYR A 323 3.47 -32.69 8.89
C TYR A 323 4.36 -33.84 8.43
N ALA A 324 5.41 -34.13 9.18
CA ALA A 324 6.38 -35.17 8.82
C ALA A 324 5.74 -36.57 8.61
N THR A 325 4.63 -36.82 9.30
CA THR A 325 3.94 -38.14 9.23
C THR A 325 2.81 -38.21 8.18
N HIS A 326 2.26 -37.03 7.76
CA HIS A 326 1.02 -37.02 6.98
C HIS A 326 1.12 -36.23 5.65
N GLU A 327 2.23 -35.52 5.37
CA GLU A 327 2.35 -34.67 4.19
C GLU A 327 2.05 -35.37 2.88
N ASP A 328 2.55 -36.62 2.73
CA ASP A 328 2.31 -37.45 1.53
C ASP A 328 0.96 -38.14 1.50
N LYS A 329 0.38 -38.41 2.67
CA LYS A 329 -0.85 -39.23 2.79
C LYS A 329 -2.13 -38.42 2.73
N MET A 330 -2.12 -37.16 3.24
CA MET A 330 -3.33 -36.34 3.38
C MET A 330 -3.40 -35.17 2.38
N GLY A 331 -2.45 -35.03 1.47
CA GLY A 331 -2.49 -33.94 0.48
C GLY A 331 -2.43 -32.55 1.10
N ILE A 332 -1.77 -32.39 2.25
CA ILE A 332 -1.58 -31.12 2.93
C ILE A 332 -0.93 -30.13 1.93
N PHE A 333 -1.52 -28.93 1.77
CA PHE A 333 -1.18 -27.95 0.74
C PHE A 333 -1.31 -28.43 -0.73
N LYS A 334 -1.81 -29.64 -0.99
CA LYS A 334 -2.14 -30.08 -2.33
C LYS A 334 -3.61 -29.79 -2.61
N PRO A 335 -3.97 -29.35 -3.81
CA PRO A 335 -5.36 -29.22 -4.20
C PRO A 335 -6.04 -30.59 -4.10
N LEU A 336 -7.15 -30.66 -3.40
CA LEU A 336 -8.00 -31.85 -3.34
C LEU A 336 -9.27 -31.55 -4.12
N THR A 337 -9.65 -32.47 -5.00
CA THR A 337 -10.95 -32.42 -5.66
C THR A 337 -12.00 -32.88 -4.69
N ILE A 338 -12.85 -32.00 -4.23
CA ILE A 338 -13.98 -32.29 -3.33
C ILE A 338 -15.23 -32.41 -4.20
N VAL A 339 -15.91 -33.56 -4.11
CA VAL A 339 -17.23 -33.73 -4.74
C VAL A 339 -18.27 -33.24 -3.74
N GLU A 340 -19.02 -32.22 -4.09
CA GLU A 340 -20.10 -31.67 -3.26
C GLU A 340 -21.36 -32.55 -3.38
N ASP A 341 -22.30 -32.39 -2.43
CA ASP A 341 -23.56 -33.12 -2.42
C ASP A 341 -24.43 -32.89 -3.66
N ASP A 342 -24.21 -31.78 -4.38
CA ASP A 342 -24.85 -31.44 -5.66
C ASP A 342 -24.17 -32.09 -6.88
N GLY A 343 -23.08 -32.86 -6.67
CA GLY A 343 -22.29 -33.51 -7.72
C GLY A 343 -21.28 -32.57 -8.40
N GLU A 344 -21.18 -31.28 -8.02
CA GLU A 344 -20.14 -30.39 -8.51
C GLU A 344 -18.78 -30.75 -7.86
N THR A 345 -17.73 -30.72 -8.66
CA THR A 345 -16.36 -30.89 -8.20
C THR A 345 -15.72 -29.54 -7.92
N ARG A 346 -15.09 -29.40 -6.74
CA ARG A 346 -14.37 -28.18 -6.36
C ARG A 346 -13.02 -28.54 -5.76
N GLU A 347 -12.06 -27.63 -5.91
CA GLU A 347 -10.75 -27.80 -5.32
C GLU A 347 -10.73 -27.18 -3.92
N GLY A 348 -10.18 -27.89 -2.96
CA GLY A 348 -9.94 -27.41 -1.60
C GLY A 348 -8.59 -27.88 -1.09
N THR A 349 -8.07 -27.25 -0.06
CA THR A 349 -6.78 -27.62 0.54
C THR A 349 -6.96 -27.82 2.04
N ILE A 350 -6.42 -28.91 2.57
CA ILE A 350 -6.39 -29.15 4.01
C ILE A 350 -5.21 -28.38 4.60
N VAL A 351 -5.49 -27.55 5.61
CA VAL A 351 -4.48 -26.81 6.33
C VAL A 351 -4.61 -27.08 7.82
N PRO A 352 -3.60 -27.68 8.45
CA PRO A 352 -3.62 -27.93 9.89
C PRO A 352 -3.69 -26.64 10.70
N MET A 353 -4.51 -26.63 11.75
CA MET A 353 -4.61 -25.51 12.68
C MET A 353 -4.67 -25.98 14.13
N MET A 354 -4.21 -25.13 15.03
CA MET A 354 -4.28 -25.38 16.47
C MET A 354 -4.60 -24.08 17.23
N LYS A 355 -5.09 -24.22 18.45
CA LYS A 355 -5.27 -23.11 19.37
C LYS A 355 -3.90 -22.66 19.88
N ALA A 356 -3.63 -21.36 19.84
CA ALA A 356 -2.39 -20.80 20.38
C ALA A 356 -2.32 -20.93 21.91
N PRO A 357 -1.12 -20.91 22.51
CA PRO A 357 -0.95 -20.97 23.98
C PRO A 357 -1.65 -19.85 24.75
N ASP A 358 -1.92 -18.70 24.11
CA ASP A 358 -2.66 -17.59 24.71
C ASP A 358 -4.17 -17.90 24.92
N GLY A 359 -4.64 -19.05 24.41
CA GLY A 359 -6.03 -19.48 24.49
C GLY A 359 -7.02 -18.67 23.65
N HIS A 360 -6.57 -17.65 22.93
CA HIS A 360 -7.41 -16.71 22.19
C HIS A 360 -7.12 -16.63 20.69
N SER A 361 -5.87 -16.85 20.33
CA SER A 361 -5.40 -16.87 18.93
C SER A 361 -5.44 -18.30 18.37
N ILE A 362 -5.31 -18.42 17.07
CA ILE A 362 -5.07 -19.70 16.39
C ILE A 362 -3.75 -19.66 15.65
N ILE A 363 -3.14 -20.82 15.51
CA ILE A 363 -1.95 -21.05 14.69
C ILE A 363 -2.35 -21.94 13.54
N VAL A 364 -2.01 -21.54 12.33
CA VAL A 364 -2.32 -22.27 11.10
C VAL A 364 -1.01 -22.57 10.39
N ALA A 365 -0.82 -23.78 9.95
CA ALA A 365 0.35 -24.12 9.16
C ALA A 365 0.36 -23.35 7.85
N ALA A 366 1.55 -22.92 7.39
CA ALA A 366 1.74 -22.23 6.12
C ALA A 366 2.83 -22.91 5.31
N LYS A 367 2.82 -22.69 4.01
CA LYS A 367 3.87 -23.21 3.12
C LYS A 367 5.24 -22.67 3.53
N GLY A 368 6.29 -23.46 3.37
CA GLY A 368 7.66 -23.02 3.67
C GLY A 368 8.13 -23.28 5.11
N GLY A 369 7.40 -24.10 5.89
CA GLY A 369 7.87 -24.60 7.19
C GLY A 369 7.69 -23.64 8.37
N ARG A 370 6.95 -22.54 8.18
CA ARG A 370 6.49 -21.64 9.25
C ARG A 370 4.98 -21.73 9.43
N ALA A 371 4.48 -21.12 10.49
CA ALA A 371 3.06 -21.06 10.78
C ALA A 371 2.57 -19.59 10.85
N LEU A 372 1.28 -19.40 10.68
CA LEU A 372 0.60 -18.14 10.76
C LEU A 372 -0.20 -18.06 12.06
N LEU A 373 0.16 -17.14 12.95
CA LEU A 373 -0.65 -16.80 14.11
C LEU A 373 -1.73 -15.80 13.68
N ILE A 374 -2.99 -16.06 14.06
CA ILE A 374 -4.16 -15.21 13.74
C ILE A 374 -4.82 -14.78 15.04
N ARG A 375 -4.88 -13.48 15.30
CA ARG A 375 -5.40 -12.94 16.57
C ARG A 375 -6.91 -12.74 16.56
N ASN A 376 -7.47 -12.29 15.46
CA ASN A 376 -8.89 -11.97 15.36
C ASN A 376 -9.48 -12.53 14.06
N ALA A 377 -10.73 -12.96 14.14
CA ALA A 377 -11.51 -13.41 12.98
C ALA A 377 -12.93 -12.86 13.02
N THR A 378 -13.49 -12.64 11.85
CA THR A 378 -14.90 -12.23 11.68
C THR A 378 -15.53 -13.10 10.59
N ILE A 379 -16.44 -13.95 10.95
CA ILE A 379 -17.23 -14.76 10.01
C ILE A 379 -18.30 -13.85 9.41
N ASP A 380 -18.53 -13.94 8.10
CA ASP A 380 -19.58 -13.17 7.42
C ASP A 380 -20.92 -13.31 8.16
N GLY A 381 -21.54 -12.16 8.44
CA GLY A 381 -22.79 -12.05 9.22
C GLY A 381 -22.61 -12.01 10.74
N SER A 382 -21.40 -12.18 11.24
CA SER A 382 -21.09 -12.19 12.68
C SER A 382 -20.32 -10.93 13.13
N LYS A 383 -20.20 -10.73 14.44
CA LYS A 383 -19.33 -9.69 15.02
C LYS A 383 -17.88 -10.17 15.04
N LYS A 384 -16.94 -9.22 14.97
CA LYS A 384 -15.51 -9.48 15.18
C LYS A 384 -15.29 -10.11 16.55
N ASN A 385 -14.45 -11.14 16.62
CA ASN A 385 -14.09 -11.85 17.83
C ASN A 385 -12.60 -12.24 17.82
N LYS A 386 -12.10 -12.78 18.94
CA LYS A 386 -10.82 -13.47 18.96
C LYS A 386 -10.88 -14.69 18.05
N ALA A 387 -9.77 -15.01 17.38
CA ALA A 387 -9.75 -16.04 16.35
C ALA A 387 -10.19 -17.39 16.89
N ALA A 388 -9.69 -17.81 18.07
CA ALA A 388 -10.09 -19.05 18.69
C ALA A 388 -11.60 -19.11 18.99
N VAL A 389 -12.19 -18.02 19.51
CA VAL A 389 -13.64 -17.96 19.81
C VAL A 389 -14.47 -17.99 18.52
N ALA A 390 -14.01 -17.30 17.47
CA ALA A 390 -14.73 -17.23 16.19
C ALA A 390 -14.75 -18.58 15.46
N LEU A 391 -13.60 -19.27 15.45
CA LEU A 391 -13.40 -20.48 14.64
C LEU A 391 -13.62 -21.77 15.44
N TYR A 392 -13.35 -21.77 16.77
CA TYR A 392 -13.54 -22.93 17.66
C TYR A 392 -14.82 -22.81 18.53
N GLY A 393 -15.58 -21.77 18.37
CA GLY A 393 -16.63 -21.29 19.31
C GLY A 393 -17.83 -22.18 19.56
N LYS A 394 -17.90 -23.43 19.07
CA LYS A 394 -18.88 -24.44 19.50
C LYS A 394 -18.47 -25.89 19.30
N SER A 395 -17.41 -26.25 18.61
CA SER A 395 -17.23 -27.67 18.21
C SER A 395 -15.81 -28.07 17.77
N LEU A 396 -14.74 -27.63 18.43
CA LEU A 396 -13.42 -28.17 18.12
C LEU A 396 -12.81 -28.82 19.36
N GLU A 397 -12.90 -30.12 19.45
CA GLU A 397 -12.25 -30.93 20.46
C GLU A 397 -11.04 -31.68 19.86
N ARG A 398 -10.00 -31.88 20.67
CA ARG A 398 -8.82 -32.63 20.30
C ARG A 398 -9.18 -34.12 20.31
N GLY A 399 -9.01 -34.79 19.20
CA GLY A 399 -9.13 -36.27 19.15
C GLY A 399 -8.09 -36.94 20.05
N SER A 400 -8.40 -38.12 20.54
CA SER A 400 -7.52 -38.93 21.42
C SER A 400 -6.20 -39.35 20.74
N ASP A 401 -6.12 -39.23 19.40
CA ASP A 401 -4.97 -39.54 18.56
C ASP A 401 -4.13 -38.28 18.23
N GLY A 402 -4.50 -37.11 18.79
CA GLY A 402 -3.80 -35.82 18.55
C GLY A 402 -4.25 -35.10 17.29
N SER A 403 -5.16 -35.65 16.51
CA SER A 403 -5.73 -34.98 15.34
C SER A 403 -6.67 -33.86 15.75
N TRP A 404 -6.74 -32.81 14.88
CA TRP A 404 -7.57 -31.63 15.10
C TRP A 404 -8.83 -31.74 14.26
N PHE A 405 -9.92 -32.10 14.92
CA PHE A 405 -11.25 -32.18 14.31
C PHE A 405 -12.18 -31.19 14.98
N ASP A 406 -13.22 -30.76 14.28
CA ASP A 406 -14.36 -30.17 14.99
C ASP A 406 -15.00 -31.28 15.87
N GLY A 407 -15.89 -30.92 16.79
CA GLY A 407 -16.57 -31.91 17.66
C GLY A 407 -17.42 -32.94 16.93
N THR A 408 -17.42 -32.93 15.58
CA THR A 408 -18.04 -33.92 14.69
C THR A 408 -16.99 -34.83 14.03
N GLY A 409 -15.70 -34.54 14.18
CA GLY A 409 -14.61 -35.32 13.57
C GLY A 409 -14.24 -34.91 12.15
N GLU A 410 -14.72 -33.75 11.65
CA GLU A 410 -14.43 -33.27 10.30
C GLU A 410 -13.30 -32.25 10.27
N LEU A 411 -12.42 -32.37 9.26
CA LEU A 411 -11.30 -31.44 9.00
C LEU A 411 -11.82 -30.11 8.47
N ILE A 412 -11.20 -29.00 8.93
CA ILE A 412 -11.50 -27.67 8.41
C ILE A 412 -10.64 -27.42 7.16
N TYR A 413 -11.30 -27.12 6.05
CA TYR A 413 -10.67 -26.90 4.76
C TYR A 413 -10.53 -25.42 4.46
N TRP A 414 -9.39 -25.02 3.90
CA TRP A 414 -9.22 -23.75 3.22
C TRP A 414 -9.61 -23.91 1.75
N ASP A 415 -10.51 -23.06 1.30
CA ASP A 415 -10.99 -23.07 -0.08
C ASP A 415 -9.99 -22.41 -1.02
N ALA A 416 -9.31 -23.19 -1.84
CA ALA A 416 -8.42 -22.69 -2.90
C ALA A 416 -9.21 -22.53 -4.21
N PHE A 417 -10.03 -21.48 -4.35
CA PHE A 417 -10.63 -21.11 -5.63
C PHE A 417 -9.89 -19.94 -6.28
N GLY A 418 -9.42 -20.16 -7.49
CA GLY A 418 -8.81 -19.17 -8.36
C GLY A 418 -7.34 -19.47 -8.63
N SER A 419 -7.04 -19.83 -9.87
CA SER A 419 -5.66 -20.00 -10.34
C SER A 419 -4.91 -18.67 -10.21
N ILE A 420 -3.66 -18.74 -9.76
CA ILE A 420 -2.70 -17.63 -9.66
C ILE A 420 -2.51 -16.88 -11.00
N TRP A 421 -2.95 -17.47 -12.11
CA TRP A 421 -2.76 -16.94 -13.47
C TRP A 421 -3.52 -15.64 -13.77
N ASP A 422 -4.59 -15.33 -13.04
CA ASP A 422 -5.36 -14.10 -13.25
C ASP A 422 -4.79 -12.86 -12.54
N ILE A 423 -3.78 -13.03 -11.68
CA ILE A 423 -3.18 -11.92 -10.92
C ILE A 423 -1.95 -11.33 -11.64
N VAL A 424 -1.31 -12.07 -12.54
CA VAL A 424 -0.02 -11.69 -13.15
C VAL A 424 -0.14 -11.16 -14.58
N HIS A 425 -1.29 -11.29 -15.26
CA HIS A 425 -1.42 -11.02 -16.70
C HIS A 425 -2.58 -10.12 -17.14
N HIS A 426 -3.09 -9.23 -16.24
CA HIS A 426 -3.99 -8.14 -16.67
C HIS A 426 -3.59 -6.80 -16.09
#